data_30d174cbfbc64cb74c77fea3f3f41978
#
_entry.id   30d174cbfbc64cb74c77fea3f3f41978
#
_cell.length_a   1.000
_cell.length_b   1.000
_cell.length_c   1.000
_cell.angle_alpha   90.00
_cell.angle_beta   90.00
_cell.angle_gamma   90.00
#
_symmetry.space_group_name_H-M   'P 1'
#
loop_
_entity.id
_entity.type
_entity.pdbx_description
1 polymer ?
#
loop_
_entity_poly.entity_id
_entity_poly.type
_entity_poly.pdbx_seq_one_letter_code
_entity_poly.pdbx_strand_id
1 'polypeptide(L)'
;MDFGQVAGSIPVRSGKPLRVENGFGRRISVLEGHVWVTQDGDPRDIVLGAGEDFVFDRPVRALVSALGGDARIVRQDGVDVLSAG
;
A
#
# COMPACT_ATOMS: atom_id res chain seq x y z
N MET A 1 9.71 -20.83 -3.70
CA MET A 1 9.46 -20.41 -3.72
C MET A 1 8.81 -19.71 -3.74
N ASP A 2 8.64 -19.64 -3.77
CA ASP A 2 8.18 -18.97 -3.88
C ASP A 2 7.57 -18.21 -3.66
N PHE A 3 7.59 -17.93 -3.68
CA PHE A 3 7.05 -17.22 -3.27
C PHE A 3 6.32 -16.52 -3.64
N GLY A 4 6.38 -16.91 -3.98
CA GLY A 4 5.63 -16.33 -4.75
C GLY A 4 5.00 -15.31 -4.44
N GLN A 5 5.01 -15.38 -3.74
CA GLN A 5 4.59 -14.40 -3.39
C GLN A 5 4.89 -13.17 -3.87
N VAL A 6 5.77 -13.05 -4.29
CA VAL A 6 6.12 -11.91 -5.07
C VAL A 6 5.10 -11.55 -6.09
N ALA A 7 4.26 -12.50 -6.43
CA ALA A 7 3.22 -12.25 -7.39
C ALA A 7 2.31 -11.10 -6.99
N GLY A 8 2.23 -10.76 -5.72
CA GLY A 8 1.38 -9.68 -5.28
C GLY A 8 2.05 -8.32 -5.23
N SER A 9 3.32 -8.23 -5.59
CA SER A 9 4.03 -6.96 -5.45
C SER A 9 3.67 -6.00 -6.58
N ILE A 10 3.64 -4.72 -6.25
CA ILE A 10 3.25 -3.66 -7.16
C ILE A 10 4.33 -2.59 -7.13
N PRO A 11 4.87 -2.23 -8.29
CA PRO A 11 5.82 -1.12 -8.32
C PRO A 11 5.09 0.21 -8.18
N VAL A 12 5.64 1.10 -7.39
CA VAL A 12 5.16 2.47 -7.27
C VAL A 12 6.26 3.34 -7.84
N ARG A 13 6.00 3.93 -8.98
CA ARG A 13 7.04 4.67 -9.67
C ARG A 13 7.05 6.12 -9.28
N SER A 14 8.23 6.67 -9.22
CA SER A 14 8.41 8.08 -8.92
C SER A 14 7.61 8.92 -9.93
N GLY A 15 6.80 9.83 -9.42
CA GLY A 15 5.99 10.68 -10.28
C GLY A 15 4.69 10.07 -10.76
N LYS A 16 4.43 8.82 -10.40
CA LYS A 16 3.19 8.13 -10.83
C LYS A 16 2.56 7.46 -9.63
N PRO A 17 1.80 8.20 -8.84
CA PRO A 17 1.19 7.62 -7.64
C PRO A 17 0.19 6.53 -7.98
N LEU A 18 0.10 5.57 -7.10
CA LEU A 18 -0.87 4.51 -7.20
C LEU A 18 -2.16 4.98 -6.53
N ARG A 19 -3.25 4.92 -7.27
CA ARG A 19 -4.55 5.31 -6.74
C ARG A 19 -5.23 4.09 -6.15
N VAL A 20 -5.75 4.25 -4.94
CA VAL A 20 -6.44 3.16 -4.25
C VAL A 20 -7.89 3.59 -4.04
N GLU A 21 -8.82 2.87 -4.67
CA GLU A 21 -10.25 3.07 -4.47
C GLU A 21 -10.73 1.95 -3.56
N ASN A 22 -11.66 2.26 -2.68
CA ASN A 22 -12.24 1.24 -1.80
C ASN A 22 -11.20 0.51 -0.95
N GLY A 23 -10.24 1.27 -0.44
CA GLY A 23 -9.15 0.65 0.32
C GLY A 23 -9.47 0.35 1.77
N PHE A 24 -10.60 0.80 2.28
CA PHE A 24 -10.92 0.69 3.70
C PHE A 24 -10.72 -0.75 4.20
N GLY A 25 -9.94 -0.89 5.26
CA GLY A 25 -9.66 -2.19 5.85
C GLY A 25 -8.57 -2.99 5.16
N ARG A 26 -8.08 -2.53 4.03
CA ARG A 26 -7.01 -3.24 3.32
C ARG A 26 -5.65 -2.77 3.83
N ARG A 27 -4.68 -3.64 3.73
CA ARG A 27 -3.32 -3.36 4.21
C ARG A 27 -2.36 -3.29 3.05
N ILE A 28 -1.43 -2.35 3.13
CA ILE A 28 -0.26 -2.36 2.23
C ILE A 28 0.99 -2.51 3.08
N SER A 29 1.97 -3.20 2.53
CA SER A 29 3.28 -3.35 3.16
C SER A 29 4.33 -2.92 2.16
N VAL A 30 5.34 -2.20 2.62
CA VAL A 30 6.42 -1.72 1.75
C VAL A 30 7.54 -2.75 1.74
N LEU A 31 7.92 -3.17 0.55
CA LEU A 31 9.03 -4.11 0.38
C LEU A 31 10.34 -3.38 0.16
N GLU A 32 10.32 -2.33 -0.65
CA GLU A 32 11.51 -1.56 -1.01
C GLU A 32 11.14 -0.09 -1.10
N GLY A 33 12.05 0.77 -0.72
CA GLY A 33 11.89 2.19 -0.87
C GLY A 33 11.01 2.80 0.21
N HIS A 34 10.47 3.95 -0.09
CA HIS A 34 9.59 4.68 0.83
C HIS A 34 8.36 5.15 0.07
N VAL A 35 7.22 5.15 0.73
CA VAL A 35 6.00 5.66 0.13
C VAL A 35 5.33 6.65 1.07
N TRP A 36 4.59 7.55 0.46
CA TRP A 36 3.79 8.55 1.15
C TRP A 36 2.33 8.22 0.85
N VAL A 37 1.56 8.00 1.89
CA VAL A 37 0.16 7.61 1.76
C VAL A 37 -0.72 8.76 2.20
N THR A 38 -1.67 9.15 1.36
CA THR A 38 -2.66 10.15 1.72
C THR A 38 -4.04 9.59 1.45
N GLN A 39 -5.00 9.96 2.30
CA GLN A 39 -6.40 9.60 2.12
C GLN A 39 -7.20 10.88 2.00
N ASP A 40 -8.19 10.90 1.13
CA ASP A 40 -9.01 12.09 0.92
C ASP A 40 -9.58 12.58 2.26
N GLY A 41 -9.38 13.87 2.52
CA GLY A 41 -9.90 14.48 3.73
C GLY A 41 -9.13 14.19 4.99
N ASP A 42 -8.05 13.41 4.90
CA ASP A 42 -7.23 13.07 6.06
C ASP A 42 -6.00 13.97 6.05
N PRO A 43 -5.79 14.78 7.09
CA PRO A 43 -4.63 15.68 7.12
C PRO A 43 -3.32 15.01 7.51
N ARG A 44 -3.34 13.73 7.85
CA ARG A 44 -2.11 13.05 8.26
C ARG A 44 -1.18 12.83 7.07
N ASP A 45 0.11 12.93 7.32
CA ASP A 45 1.13 12.54 6.37
C ASP A 45 1.68 11.19 6.82
N ILE A 46 1.37 10.16 6.08
CA ILE A 46 1.77 8.81 6.46
C ILE A 46 2.92 8.39 5.55
N VAL A 47 4.10 8.20 6.13
CA VAL A 47 5.29 7.81 5.39
C VAL A 47 5.70 6.44 5.88
N LEU A 48 5.88 5.51 4.94
CA LEU A 48 6.26 4.13 5.24
C LEU A 48 7.56 3.79 4.54
N GLY A 49 8.46 3.14 5.27
CA GLY A 49 9.67 2.59 4.69
C GLY A 49 9.59 1.09 4.58
N ALA A 50 10.63 0.49 4.02
CA ALA A 50 10.68 -0.96 3.84
C ALA A 50 10.46 -1.67 5.17
N GLY A 51 9.59 -2.65 5.17
CA GLY A 51 9.24 -3.41 6.37
C GLY A 51 8.07 -2.85 7.14
N GLU A 52 7.56 -1.69 6.75
CA GLU A 52 6.41 -1.09 7.44
C GLU A 52 5.14 -1.31 6.66
N ASP A 53 4.02 -1.25 7.36
CA ASP A 53 2.74 -1.45 6.70
C ASP A 53 1.71 -0.45 7.25
N PHE A 54 0.59 -0.36 6.56
CA PHE A 54 -0.48 0.56 6.91
C PHE A 54 -1.81 -0.04 6.49
N VAL A 55 -2.80 0.07 7.35
CA VAL A 55 -4.17 -0.34 7.03
C VAL A 55 -4.98 0.92 6.77
N PHE A 56 -5.61 0.98 5.61
CA PHE A 56 -6.46 2.12 5.27
C PHE A 56 -7.64 2.15 6.23
N ASP A 57 -7.82 3.28 6.91
CA ASP A 57 -8.81 3.39 7.97
C ASP A 57 -9.94 4.35 7.63
N ARG A 58 -10.05 4.74 6.36
CA ARG A 58 -11.13 5.61 5.90
C ARG A 58 -11.71 5.08 4.61
N PRO A 59 -13.03 5.13 4.45
CA PRO A 59 -13.69 4.65 3.23
C PRO A 59 -13.63 5.73 2.14
N VAL A 60 -12.44 6.17 1.79
CA VAL A 60 -12.22 7.25 0.82
C VAL A 60 -11.11 6.83 -0.11
N ARG A 61 -10.93 7.60 -1.18
CA ARG A 61 -9.83 7.38 -2.09
C ARG A 61 -8.50 7.67 -1.41
N ALA A 62 -7.49 6.92 -1.77
CA ALA A 62 -6.15 7.13 -1.25
C ALA A 62 -5.15 7.17 -2.40
N LEU A 63 -4.01 7.78 -2.13
CA LEU A 63 -2.88 7.78 -3.06
C LEU A 63 -1.67 7.27 -2.33
N VAL A 64 -0.89 6.45 -3.03
CA VAL A 64 0.38 5.94 -2.53
C VAL A 64 1.45 6.45 -3.51
N SER A 65 2.31 7.31 -3.03
CA SER A 65 3.33 7.96 -3.86
C SER A 65 4.70 7.49 -3.44
N ALA A 66 5.58 7.27 -4.40
CA ALA A 66 6.96 6.92 -4.09
C ALA A 66 7.72 8.17 -3.64
N LEU A 67 8.54 8.03 -2.61
CA LEU A 67 9.36 9.10 -2.09
C LEU A 67 10.83 8.79 -2.33
N GLY A 68 11.53 9.72 -2.94
CA GLY A 68 12.96 9.58 -3.13
C GLY A 68 13.37 8.59 -4.19
N GLY A 69 12.44 8.05 -4.92
CA GLY A 69 12.70 7.07 -5.96
C GLY A 69 11.61 6.03 -5.99
N ASP A 70 11.73 5.07 -6.90
CA ASP A 70 10.71 4.04 -7.03
C ASP A 70 10.64 3.18 -5.77
N ALA A 71 9.45 2.66 -5.51
CA ALA A 71 9.20 1.79 -4.37
C ALA A 71 8.45 0.56 -4.85
N ARG A 72 8.32 -0.42 -3.96
CA ARG A 72 7.58 -1.64 -4.24
C ARG A 72 6.77 -2.00 -3.02
N ILE A 73 5.51 -2.30 -3.23
CA ILE A 73 4.60 -2.62 -2.13
C ILE A 73 3.86 -3.91 -2.43
N VAL A 74 3.24 -4.45 -1.39
CA VAL A 74 2.34 -5.58 -1.49
C VAL A 74 1.00 -5.16 -0.89
N ARG A 75 -0.08 -5.47 -1.57
CA ARG A 75 -1.42 -5.27 -1.02
C ARG A 75 -1.89 -6.57 -0.39
N GLN A 76 -2.47 -6.44 0.79
CA GLN A 76 -3.10 -7.57 1.46
C GLN A 76 -4.56 -7.22 1.63
N ASP A 77 -5.41 -7.96 0.94
CA ASP A 77 -6.84 -7.72 0.99
C ASP A 77 -7.44 -8.63 2.04
N GLY A 78 -7.11 -8.36 3.13
CA GLY A 78 -7.64 -8.98 4.23
C GLY A 78 -8.48 -10.14 4.12
N VAL A 79 -8.78 -10.27 3.93
CA VAL A 79 -9.34 -11.16 4.03
C VAL A 79 -9.33 -12.37 3.69
N ASP A 80 -8.97 -12.33 3.32
CA ASP A 80 -8.73 -13.20 2.93
C ASP A 80 -8.94 -14.11 3.76
N VAL A 81 -9.22 -13.89 4.09
CA VAL A 81 -9.49 -14.34 4.80
C VAL A 81 -10.20 -15.17 4.91
N LEU A 82 -10.39 -15.34 4.55
CA LEU A 82 -10.82 -15.96 4.65
C LEU A 82 -10.98 -16.67 4.76
N SER A 83 -10.88 -16.53 4.48
CA SER A 83 -10.91 -17.04 4.58
C SER A 83 -11.27 -17.75 5.00
N ALA A 84 -11.37 -17.88 4.99
CA ALA A 84 -11.53 -18.46 5.39
C ALA A 84 -12.07 -19.04 5.54
N GLY A 85 -12.23 -19.14 5.44
CA GLY A 85 -12.40 -19.64 5.54
C GLY A 85 -12.73 -20.14 5.69
#